data_3b31edc6739fb970192f5bb155f8f215
#
_entry.id   3b31edc6739fb970192f5bb155f8f215
#
_cell.length_a   1.000
_cell.length_b   1.000
_cell.length_c   1.000
_cell.angle_alpha   90.00
_cell.angle_beta   90.00
_cell.angle_gamma   90.00
#
_symmetry.space_group_name_H-M   'P 1'
#
loop_
_entity.id
_entity.type
_entity.pdbx_description
1 polymer ?
#
loop_
_entity_poly.entity_id
_entity_poly.type
_entity_poly.pdbx_seq_one_letter_code
_entity_poly.pdbx_strand_id
1 'polypeptide(L)'
;MPRPRAAALVVEDDEQIAHVLRFILEREGYKVHLAPDGRTAQQLIGSMPPPAIAIMGVMLPHIDGYELLSRLRATAGWQGVPVILLTALSQEKDIVRGLEAGANDYLIRPFKPEELRARIRRLIKK
;
A
#
# COMPACT_ATOMS: atom_id res chain seq x y z
N MET A 1 -24.30 -0.89 17.29
CA MET A 1 -22.91 -1.33 17.31
C MET A 1 -22.15 -0.72 16.14
N PRO A 2 -21.07 -0.03 16.41
CA PRO A 2 -20.27 0.45 15.29
C PRO A 2 -19.61 -0.73 14.58
N ARG A 3 -19.48 -0.62 13.27
CA ARG A 3 -18.79 -1.64 12.49
C ARG A 3 -17.29 -1.55 12.78
N PRO A 4 -16.58 -2.68 12.79
CA PRO A 4 -15.12 -2.63 12.82
C PRO A 4 -14.63 -1.84 11.61
N ARG A 5 -13.58 -1.05 11.82
CA ARG A 5 -12.98 -0.31 10.72
C ARG A 5 -12.28 -1.27 9.77
N ALA A 6 -12.39 -1.01 8.48
CA ALA A 6 -11.63 -1.75 7.49
C ALA A 6 -10.14 -1.52 7.72
N ALA A 7 -9.33 -2.53 7.46
CA ALA A 7 -7.89 -2.45 7.65
C ALA A 7 -7.19 -1.91 6.42
N ALA A 8 -6.10 -1.18 6.65
CA ALA A 8 -5.19 -0.76 5.60
C ALA A 8 -3.77 -1.16 6.01
N LEU A 9 -2.99 -1.64 5.06
CA LEU A 9 -1.58 -1.96 5.28
C LEU A 9 -0.74 -0.88 4.64
N VAL A 10 0.18 -0.29 5.40
CA VAL A 10 1.13 0.70 4.89
C VAL A 10 2.53 0.16 5.06
N VAL A 11 3.28 0.06 3.96
CA VAL A 11 4.67 -0.39 3.97
C VAL A 11 5.52 0.79 3.53
N GLU A 12 6.23 1.40 4.46
CA GLU A 12 7.00 2.61 4.21
C GLU A 12 8.11 2.74 5.26
N ASP A 13 9.35 2.92 4.80
CA ASP A 13 10.49 3.05 5.70
C ASP A 13 10.75 4.48 6.18
N ASP A 14 10.24 5.47 5.46
CA ASP A 14 10.35 6.87 5.88
C ASP A 14 9.26 7.15 6.91
N GLU A 15 9.68 7.46 8.16
CA GLU A 15 8.72 7.63 9.25
C GLU A 15 7.77 8.80 9.03
N GLN A 16 8.24 9.89 8.41
CA GLN A 16 7.39 11.05 8.16
C GLN A 16 6.31 10.72 7.13
N ILE A 17 6.69 10.03 6.07
CA ILE A 17 5.74 9.62 5.03
C ILE A 17 4.75 8.61 5.61
N ALA A 18 5.24 7.64 6.37
CA ALA A 18 4.38 6.65 7.01
C ALA A 18 3.35 7.34 7.92
N HIS A 19 3.78 8.35 8.67
CA HIS A 19 2.88 9.10 9.55
C HIS A 19 1.80 9.84 8.77
N VAL A 20 2.18 10.49 7.66
CA VAL A 20 1.22 11.18 6.81
C VAL A 20 0.21 10.21 6.20
N LEU A 21 0.68 9.07 5.70
CA LEU A 21 -0.20 8.06 5.13
C LEU A 21 -1.18 7.53 6.17
N ARG A 22 -0.68 7.26 7.36
CA ARG A 22 -1.53 6.80 8.46
C ARG A 22 -2.61 7.82 8.79
N PHE A 23 -2.23 9.10 8.89
CA PHE A 23 -3.16 10.17 9.20
C PHE A 23 -4.27 10.23 8.15
N ILE A 24 -3.91 10.21 6.87
CA ILE A 24 -4.88 10.26 5.78
C ILE A 24 -5.82 9.07 5.84
N LEU A 25 -5.27 7.86 6.00
CA LEU A 25 -6.06 6.64 6.01
C LEU A 25 -6.99 6.56 7.22
N GLU A 26 -6.51 6.98 8.40
CA GLU A 26 -7.36 6.98 9.59
C GLU A 26 -8.53 7.94 9.42
N ARG A 27 -8.31 9.07 8.78
CA ARG A 27 -9.40 10.00 8.50
C ARG A 27 -10.38 9.48 7.47
N GLU A 28 -9.95 8.54 6.62
CA GLU A 28 -10.84 7.87 5.67
C GLU A 28 -11.55 6.67 6.33
N GLY A 29 -11.31 6.41 7.61
CA GLY A 29 -12.01 5.39 8.35
C GLY A 29 -11.29 4.05 8.46
N TYR A 30 -10.00 4.00 8.13
CA TYR A 30 -9.25 2.73 8.18
C TYR A 30 -8.50 2.57 9.49
N LYS A 31 -8.37 1.30 9.91
CA LYS A 31 -7.42 0.92 10.93
C LYS A 31 -6.11 0.57 10.23
N VAL A 32 -5.04 1.29 10.56
CA VAL A 32 -3.79 1.19 9.82
C VAL A 32 -2.80 0.26 10.51
N HIS A 33 -2.22 -0.65 9.74
CA HIS A 33 -1.11 -1.49 10.15
C HIS A 33 0.13 -1.00 9.40
N LEU A 34 1.18 -0.67 10.14
CA LEU A 34 2.41 -0.14 9.56
C LEU A 34 3.50 -1.20 9.55
N ALA A 35 4.21 -1.29 8.43
CA ALA A 35 5.41 -2.10 8.30
C ALA A 35 6.54 -1.18 7.80
N PRO A 36 7.64 -1.05 8.54
CA PRO A 36 8.73 -0.15 8.15
C PRO A 36 9.65 -0.71 7.07
N ASP A 37 9.51 -1.98 6.73
CA ASP A 37 10.34 -2.62 5.72
C ASP A 37 9.59 -3.81 5.11
N GLY A 38 10.18 -4.36 4.04
CA GLY A 38 9.56 -5.46 3.32
C GLY A 38 9.50 -6.76 4.11
N ARG A 39 10.46 -6.99 5.01
CA ARG A 39 10.46 -8.19 5.83
C ARG A 39 9.29 -8.20 6.82
N THR A 40 9.08 -7.08 7.51
CA THR A 40 7.95 -6.94 8.42
C THR A 40 6.63 -7.05 7.68
N ALA A 41 6.55 -6.43 6.49
CA ALA A 41 5.37 -6.52 5.66
C ALA A 41 5.08 -7.97 5.25
N GLN A 42 6.10 -8.73 4.89
CA GLN A 42 5.92 -10.12 4.52
C GLN A 42 5.38 -10.95 5.68
N GLN A 43 5.84 -10.67 6.90
CA GLN A 43 5.33 -11.34 8.08
C GLN A 43 3.85 -11.02 8.29
N LEU A 44 3.46 -9.76 8.10
CA LEU A 44 2.06 -9.36 8.23
C LEU A 44 1.19 -10.03 7.15
N ILE A 45 1.69 -10.11 5.93
CA ILE A 45 0.97 -10.75 4.83
C ILE A 45 0.71 -12.23 5.15
N GLY A 46 1.60 -12.86 5.89
CA GLY A 46 1.41 -14.24 6.29
C GLY A 46 0.51 -14.45 7.51
N SER A 47 0.20 -13.40 8.27
CA SER A 47 -0.43 -13.55 9.56
C SER A 47 -1.71 -12.75 9.79
N MET A 48 -1.91 -11.62 9.07
CA MET A 48 -3.13 -10.84 9.24
C MET A 48 -4.15 -11.16 8.15
N PRO A 49 -5.45 -10.93 8.40
CA PRO A 49 -6.44 -11.06 7.33
C PRO A 49 -6.16 -10.04 6.23
N PRO A 50 -6.53 -10.34 4.97
CA PRO A 50 -6.30 -9.39 3.88
C PRO A 50 -6.96 -8.05 4.17
N PRO A 51 -6.23 -6.94 4.02
CA PRO A 51 -6.80 -5.60 4.26
C PRO A 51 -7.66 -5.14 3.10
N ALA A 52 -8.39 -4.04 3.32
CA ALA A 52 -9.17 -3.43 2.26
C ALA A 52 -8.29 -2.74 1.22
N ILE A 53 -7.09 -2.30 1.63
CA ILE A 53 -6.15 -1.61 0.75
C ILE A 53 -4.74 -1.73 1.31
N ALA A 54 -3.74 -1.72 0.42
CA ALA A 54 -2.33 -1.64 0.82
C ALA A 54 -1.66 -0.51 0.04
N ILE A 55 -0.83 0.27 0.74
CA ILE A 55 0.00 1.31 0.14
C ILE A 55 1.44 0.93 0.45
N MET A 56 2.25 0.78 -0.58
CA MET A 56 3.60 0.24 -0.44
C MET A 56 4.62 1.11 -1.12
N GLY A 57 5.70 1.42 -0.41
CA GLY A 57 6.87 2.01 -1.02
C GLY A 57 7.53 1.01 -1.96
N VAL A 58 8.28 1.51 -2.94
CA VAL A 58 9.03 0.64 -3.86
C VAL A 58 10.44 0.41 -3.32
N MET A 59 11.13 1.47 -2.93
CA MET A 59 12.52 1.37 -2.45
C MET A 59 12.52 1.13 -0.95
N LEU A 60 12.41 -0.14 -0.58
CA LEU A 60 12.33 -0.56 0.81
C LEU A 60 13.57 -1.36 1.21
N PRO A 61 13.95 -1.34 2.51
CA PRO A 61 14.99 -2.24 3.00
C PRO A 61 14.56 -3.70 2.88
N HIS A 62 15.52 -4.56 2.61
CA HIS A 62 15.42 -6.02 2.54
C HIS A 62 14.69 -6.53 1.31
N ILE A 63 13.44 -6.17 1.11
CA ILE A 63 12.64 -6.62 -0.04
C ILE A 63 12.00 -5.39 -0.65
N ASP A 64 12.27 -5.11 -1.94
CA ASP A 64 11.68 -3.93 -2.57
C ASP A 64 10.18 -4.13 -2.83
N GLY A 65 9.49 -3.03 -3.14
CA GLY A 65 8.04 -3.06 -3.29
C GLY A 65 7.54 -3.90 -4.46
N TYR A 66 8.31 -4.01 -5.54
CA TYR A 66 7.91 -4.85 -6.66
C TYR A 66 7.92 -6.33 -6.28
N GLU A 67 8.98 -6.75 -5.61
CA GLU A 67 9.09 -8.13 -5.13
C GLU A 67 8.03 -8.43 -4.09
N LEU A 68 7.83 -7.50 -3.15
CA LEU A 68 6.83 -7.66 -2.11
C LEU A 68 5.43 -7.78 -2.70
N LEU A 69 5.13 -6.97 -3.71
CA LEU A 69 3.83 -7.03 -4.39
C LEU A 69 3.63 -8.39 -5.07
N SER A 70 4.66 -8.92 -5.73
CA SER A 70 4.57 -10.24 -6.34
C SER A 70 4.25 -11.31 -5.31
N ARG A 71 4.88 -11.24 -4.14
CA ARG A 71 4.62 -12.18 -3.04
C ARG A 71 3.21 -12.01 -2.48
N LEU A 72 2.75 -10.78 -2.37
CA LEU A 72 1.39 -10.49 -1.93
C LEU A 72 0.38 -11.12 -2.87
N ARG A 73 0.57 -10.95 -4.18
CA ARG A 73 -0.33 -11.52 -5.19
C ARG A 73 -0.32 -13.05 -5.19
N ALA A 74 0.76 -13.65 -4.72
CA ALA A 74 0.88 -15.11 -4.63
C ALA A 74 0.29 -15.67 -3.32
N THR A 75 -0.12 -14.81 -2.40
CA THR A 75 -0.63 -15.23 -1.09
C THR A 75 -2.14 -15.46 -1.16
N ALA A 76 -2.58 -16.62 -0.68
CA ALA A 76 -4.00 -16.98 -0.70
C ALA A 76 -4.85 -15.92 0.01
N GLY A 77 -5.90 -15.47 -0.63
CA GLY A 77 -6.81 -14.46 -0.10
C GLY A 77 -6.39 -13.03 -0.34
N TRP A 78 -5.16 -12.80 -0.83
CA TRP A 78 -4.64 -11.45 -1.03
C TRP A 78 -4.63 -11.00 -2.48
N GLN A 79 -4.98 -11.89 -3.43
CA GLN A 79 -4.88 -11.59 -4.86
C GLN A 79 -5.72 -10.38 -5.29
N GLY A 80 -6.84 -10.14 -4.60
CA GLY A 80 -7.74 -9.04 -4.93
C GLY A 80 -7.52 -7.78 -4.12
N VAL A 81 -6.55 -7.75 -3.21
CA VAL A 81 -6.29 -6.55 -2.40
C VAL A 81 -5.84 -5.40 -3.30
N PRO A 82 -6.53 -4.25 -3.27
CA PRO A 82 -6.06 -3.09 -4.01
C PRO A 82 -4.72 -2.62 -3.47
N VAL A 83 -3.76 -2.38 -4.36
CA VAL A 83 -2.42 -1.93 -3.96
C VAL A 83 -2.06 -0.67 -4.73
N ILE A 84 -1.63 0.36 -3.99
CA ILE A 84 -1.05 1.58 -4.56
C ILE A 84 0.44 1.55 -4.24
N LEU A 85 1.27 1.61 -5.27
CA LEU A 85 2.72 1.79 -5.08
C LEU A 85 3.02 3.27 -4.96
N LEU A 86 3.84 3.64 -3.97
CA LEU A 86 4.20 5.02 -3.70
C LEU A 86 5.71 5.16 -3.74
N THR A 87 6.23 6.04 -4.63
CA THR A 87 7.67 6.13 -4.82
C THR A 87 8.07 7.41 -5.54
N ALA A 88 9.34 7.78 -5.43
CA ALA A 88 9.92 8.87 -6.21
C ALA A 88 10.30 8.45 -7.64
N LEU A 89 10.25 7.15 -7.95
CA LEU A 89 10.57 6.65 -9.28
C LEU A 89 9.47 7.06 -10.26
N SER A 90 9.81 7.91 -11.22
CA SER A 90 8.81 8.51 -12.10
C SER A 90 9.00 8.19 -13.59
N GLN A 91 9.96 7.35 -13.95
CA GLN A 91 10.17 6.98 -15.33
C GLN A 91 9.11 5.99 -15.79
N GLU A 92 8.81 6.03 -17.07
CA GLU A 92 7.81 5.14 -17.65
C GLU A 92 8.10 3.67 -17.34
N LYS A 93 9.36 3.26 -17.43
CA LYS A 93 9.75 1.86 -17.16
C LYS A 93 9.40 1.44 -15.74
N ASP A 94 9.52 2.36 -14.78
CA ASP A 94 9.22 2.08 -13.38
C ASP A 94 7.72 1.88 -13.17
N ILE A 95 6.93 2.75 -13.80
CA ILE A 95 5.46 2.69 -13.72
C ILE A 95 4.96 1.41 -14.36
N VAL A 96 5.47 1.08 -15.55
CA VAL A 96 5.08 -0.14 -16.26
C VAL A 96 5.42 -1.36 -15.41
N ARG A 97 6.61 -1.38 -14.81
CA ARG A 97 7.02 -2.49 -13.95
C ARG A 97 6.06 -2.68 -12.78
N GLY A 98 5.65 -1.57 -12.15
CA GLY A 98 4.71 -1.64 -11.02
C GLY A 98 3.36 -2.19 -11.44
N LEU A 99 2.83 -1.70 -12.54
CA LEU A 99 1.52 -2.15 -13.03
C LEU A 99 1.59 -3.63 -13.46
N GLU A 100 2.67 -4.03 -14.11
CA GLU A 100 2.84 -5.42 -14.51
C GLU A 100 3.03 -6.36 -13.32
N ALA A 101 3.60 -5.85 -12.22
CA ALA A 101 3.72 -6.62 -10.99
C ALA A 101 2.38 -6.79 -10.28
N GLY A 102 1.35 -6.09 -10.70
CA GLY A 102 0.00 -6.24 -10.18
C GLY A 102 -0.51 -5.07 -9.34
N ALA A 103 0.15 -3.90 -9.41
CA ALA A 103 -0.35 -2.71 -8.73
C ALA A 103 -1.62 -2.19 -9.38
N ASN A 104 -2.55 -1.73 -8.56
CA ASN A 104 -3.79 -1.12 -9.03
C ASN A 104 -3.59 0.35 -9.36
N ASP A 105 -2.60 0.99 -8.74
CA ASP A 105 -2.27 2.37 -9.01
C ASP A 105 -0.80 2.63 -8.65
N TYR A 106 -0.27 3.73 -9.15
CA TYR A 106 1.12 4.11 -8.96
C TYR A 106 1.15 5.61 -8.67
N LEU A 107 1.55 5.98 -7.46
CA LEU A 107 1.54 7.37 -7.02
C LEU A 107 2.97 7.87 -6.82
N ILE A 108 3.32 8.96 -7.48
CA ILE A 108 4.67 9.51 -7.48
C ILE A 108 4.81 10.57 -6.40
N ARG A 109 5.87 10.50 -5.61
CA ARG A 109 6.19 11.50 -4.59
C ARG A 109 6.90 12.69 -5.20
N PRO A 110 6.63 13.92 -4.72
CA PRO A 110 5.67 14.26 -3.69
C PRO A 110 4.24 14.21 -4.20
N PHE A 111 3.31 13.79 -3.35
CA PHE A 111 1.91 13.70 -3.72
C PHE A 111 1.09 14.68 -2.86
N LYS A 112 -0.10 15.03 -3.35
CA LYS A 112 -1.04 15.83 -2.57
C LYS A 112 -2.02 14.92 -1.84
N PRO A 113 -2.37 15.21 -0.59
CA PRO A 113 -3.31 14.36 0.16
C PRO A 113 -4.63 14.12 -0.57
N GLU A 114 -5.16 15.13 -1.26
CA GLU A 114 -6.42 14.96 -2.00
C GLU A 114 -6.26 13.98 -3.17
N GLU A 115 -5.10 13.95 -3.81
CA GLU A 115 -4.84 12.99 -4.87
C GLU A 115 -4.86 11.56 -4.33
N LEU A 116 -4.22 11.34 -3.19
CA LEU A 116 -4.22 10.03 -2.57
C LEU A 116 -5.64 9.61 -2.16
N ARG A 117 -6.38 10.53 -1.53
CA ARG A 117 -7.76 10.23 -1.13
C ARG A 117 -8.62 9.83 -2.32
N ALA A 118 -8.51 10.55 -3.43
CA ALA A 118 -9.28 10.25 -4.63
C ALA A 118 -8.93 8.86 -5.17
N ARG A 119 -7.65 8.49 -5.17
CA ARG A 119 -7.22 7.18 -5.65
C ARG A 119 -7.71 6.06 -4.73
N ILE A 120 -7.66 6.28 -3.41
CA ILE A 120 -8.18 5.32 -2.44
C ILE A 120 -9.68 5.11 -2.66
N ARG A 121 -10.44 6.19 -2.76
CA ARG A 121 -11.89 6.10 -2.93
C ARG A 121 -12.27 5.38 -4.21
N ARG A 122 -11.53 5.61 -5.28
CA ARG A 122 -11.78 4.96 -6.56
C ARG A 122 -11.59 3.45 -6.46
N LEU A 123 -10.55 3.02 -5.75
CA LEU A 123 -10.22 1.59 -5.63
C LEU A 123 -11.14 0.86 -4.64
N ILE A 124 -11.66 1.56 -3.64
CA ILE A 124 -12.50 0.97 -2.59
C ILE A 124 -13.98 1.19 -2.90
N LYS A 125 -14.29 1.60 -4.05
CA LYS A 125 -15.65 1.89 -4.48
C LYS A 125 -16.58 0.70 -4.22
N LYS A 126 -17.68 0.98 -3.56
CA LYS A 126 -18.69 -0.03 -3.24
C LYS A 126 -19.75 -0.12 -4.31
#